data_9198fd71e8904c852fae6221cd9809a8
#
_entry.id   9198fd71e8904c852fae6221cd9809a8
#
_cell.length_a   1.000
_cell.length_b   1.000
_cell.length_c   1.000
_cell.angle_alpha   90.00
_cell.angle_beta   90.00
_cell.angle_gamma   90.00
#
_symmetry.space_group_name_H-M   'P 1'
#
loop_
_entity.id
_entity.type
_entity.pdbx_description
1 polymer ?
#
loop_
_entity_poly.entity_id
_entity_poly.type
_entity_poly.pdbx_seq_one_letter_code
_entity_poly.pdbx_strand_id
1 'polypeptide(L)'
;MARLDSCSVTGGACGFDVPAIEVRGLSFTYPGAEASVLEGLDWSVPQGAFALLVGGTGSGKSTLLSLLKPEIAPAGERTGELLVLGEPVADMDVRASAERVGYVFQDPENQIVCETVWHEMAFGLENLGLARDEMRRRVAETSYFFGLEDWLHRDTDTLSGGRKQLLSLAAVLTLRPRV
;
A
#
# COMPACT_ATOMS: atom_id res chain seq x y z
N MET A 1 23.13 11.22 7.83
CA MET A 1 22.56 9.89 7.59
C MET A 1 21.48 9.67 8.67
N ALA A 2 20.22 9.80 8.31
CA ALA A 2 19.13 9.61 9.28
C ALA A 2 18.73 8.13 9.24
N ARG A 3 19.02 7.40 10.29
CA ARG A 3 18.57 6.01 10.47
C ARG A 3 17.09 6.01 10.85
N LEU A 4 16.37 4.94 10.49
CA LEU A 4 15.07 4.61 11.06
C LEU A 4 15.30 4.17 12.52
N ASP A 5 15.40 5.13 13.45
CA ASP A 5 15.83 4.87 14.83
C ASP A 5 14.72 4.31 15.73
N SER A 6 13.45 4.32 15.30
CA SER A 6 12.37 3.65 16.03
C SER A 6 11.13 3.42 15.14
N CYS A 7 10.63 2.20 15.12
CA CYS A 7 9.30 1.88 14.64
C CYS A 7 8.43 1.52 15.84
N SER A 8 7.34 2.27 16.06
CA SER A 8 6.37 1.96 17.12
C SER A 8 5.19 1.23 16.51
N VAL A 9 4.92 0.02 16.96
CA VAL A 9 3.71 -0.74 16.62
C VAL A 9 2.73 -0.62 17.78
N THR A 10 1.56 -0.02 17.52
CA THR A 10 0.45 0.02 18.47
C THR A 10 -0.65 -0.94 17.99
N GLY A 11 -0.90 -2.01 18.73
CA GLY A 11 -1.96 -2.96 18.44
C GLY A 11 -1.84 -4.17 19.38
N GLY A 12 -2.97 -4.57 19.97
CA GLY A 12 -3.03 -5.79 20.77
C GLY A 12 -2.77 -7.02 19.91
N ALA A 13 -2.04 -8.00 20.44
CA ALA A 13 -1.82 -9.28 19.81
C ALA A 13 -3.17 -9.99 19.59
N CYS A 14 -3.75 -9.85 18.41
CA CYS A 14 -4.72 -10.82 17.90
C CYS A 14 -3.93 -12.07 17.53
N GLY A 15 -4.33 -13.23 18.04
CA GLY A 15 -3.58 -14.48 17.99
C GLY A 15 -3.40 -15.09 16.59
N PHE A 16 -2.76 -14.36 15.69
CA PHE A 16 -2.28 -14.88 14.42
C PHE A 16 -0.78 -15.18 14.57
N ASP A 17 -0.40 -16.42 14.33
CA ASP A 17 0.99 -16.88 14.41
C ASP A 17 1.90 -16.23 13.35
N VAL A 18 1.32 -15.71 12.24
CA VAL A 18 2.05 -15.10 11.11
C VAL A 18 1.83 -13.59 11.08
N PRO A 19 2.91 -12.79 11.11
CA PRO A 19 2.80 -11.33 10.96
C PRO A 19 2.19 -10.89 9.61
N ALA A 20 1.58 -9.70 9.59
CA ALA A 20 1.14 -9.07 8.33
C ALA A 20 2.34 -8.68 7.47
N ILE A 21 3.36 -8.11 8.09
CA ILE A 21 4.64 -7.76 7.47
C ILE A 21 5.76 -8.29 8.36
N GLU A 22 6.77 -8.88 7.74
CA GLU A 22 8.00 -9.29 8.44
C GLU A 22 9.21 -8.93 7.57
N VAL A 23 10.18 -8.28 8.20
CA VAL A 23 11.42 -7.82 7.59
C VAL A 23 12.58 -8.40 8.38
N ARG A 24 13.50 -9.11 7.71
CA ARG A 24 14.63 -9.76 8.35
C ARG A 24 15.94 -9.36 7.68
N GLY A 25 16.77 -8.61 8.39
CA GLY A 25 18.09 -8.18 7.93
C GLY A 25 18.06 -7.40 6.61
N LEU A 26 16.99 -6.65 6.33
CA LEU A 26 16.79 -5.96 5.07
C LEU A 26 17.79 -4.82 4.90
N SER A 27 18.56 -4.89 3.82
CA SER A 27 19.38 -3.76 3.36
C SER A 27 19.00 -3.42 1.92
N PHE A 28 19.06 -2.13 1.59
CA PHE A 28 18.75 -1.66 0.24
C PHE A 28 19.65 -0.47 -0.15
N THR A 29 20.23 -0.56 -1.36
CA THR A 29 21.09 0.46 -1.94
C THR A 29 20.60 0.83 -3.34
N TYR A 30 20.38 2.12 -3.59
CA TYR A 30 20.03 2.61 -4.93
C TYR A 30 21.22 2.49 -5.89
N PRO A 31 20.99 2.33 -7.21
CA PRO A 31 22.05 2.28 -8.19
C PRO A 31 22.93 3.54 -8.13
N GLY A 32 24.25 3.35 -8.04
CA GLY A 32 25.21 4.45 -7.97
C GLY A 32 25.29 5.19 -6.64
N ALA A 33 24.56 4.76 -5.62
CA ALA A 33 24.72 5.31 -4.28
C ALA A 33 25.90 4.64 -3.56
N GLU A 34 26.68 5.45 -2.81
CA GLU A 34 27.82 4.96 -2.01
C GLU A 34 27.37 4.32 -0.68
N ALA A 35 26.16 4.62 -0.24
CA ALA A 35 25.64 4.13 1.03
C ALA A 35 24.23 3.53 0.88
N SER A 36 23.95 2.50 1.67
CA SER A 36 22.63 1.90 1.76
C SER A 36 21.62 2.86 2.41
N VAL A 37 20.41 2.88 1.89
CA VAL A 37 19.28 3.64 2.46
C VAL A 37 18.64 2.88 3.61
N LEU A 38 18.63 1.54 3.53
CA LEU A 38 18.25 0.64 4.60
C LEU A 38 19.45 -0.25 4.93
N GLU A 39 19.73 -0.48 6.21
CA GLU A 39 20.88 -1.28 6.67
C GLU A 39 20.44 -2.26 7.75
N GLY A 40 20.39 -3.56 7.41
CA GLY A 40 20.15 -4.64 8.37
C GLY A 40 18.86 -4.46 9.18
N LEU A 41 17.80 -3.96 8.56
CA LEU A 41 16.55 -3.67 9.23
C LEU A 41 15.83 -4.96 9.59
N ASP A 42 15.50 -5.11 10.88
CA ASP A 42 14.60 -6.12 11.39
C ASP A 42 13.34 -5.46 11.93
N TRP A 43 12.18 -5.86 11.42
CA TRP A 43 10.91 -5.26 11.78
C TRP A 43 9.75 -6.21 11.52
N SER A 44 8.69 -6.13 12.35
CA SER A 44 7.51 -6.96 12.24
C SER A 44 6.26 -6.18 12.60
N VAL A 45 5.18 -6.39 11.82
CA VAL A 45 3.85 -5.82 12.07
C VAL A 45 2.86 -6.96 12.20
N PRO A 46 2.20 -7.11 13.35
CA PRO A 46 1.13 -8.10 13.54
C PRO A 46 -0.06 -7.85 12.61
N GLN A 47 -0.82 -8.90 12.28
CA GLN A 47 -2.09 -8.72 11.56
C GLN A 47 -3.08 -7.90 12.41
N GLY A 48 -3.83 -7.02 11.75
CA GLY A 48 -4.81 -6.14 12.39
C GLY A 48 -4.19 -4.95 13.17
N ALA A 49 -2.86 -4.82 13.17
CA ALA A 49 -2.20 -3.69 13.81
C ALA A 49 -2.24 -2.44 12.92
N PHE A 50 -2.28 -1.27 13.56
CA PHE A 50 -1.98 0.01 12.93
C PHE A 50 -0.53 0.38 13.27
N ALA A 51 0.34 0.45 12.26
CA ALA A 51 1.75 0.79 12.42
C ALA A 51 2.03 2.20 11.88
N LEU A 52 2.70 3.04 12.69
CA LEU A 52 3.13 4.36 12.29
C LEU A 52 4.66 4.37 12.08
N LEU A 53 5.08 4.61 10.83
CA LEU A 53 6.48 4.73 10.46
C LEU A 53 6.89 6.21 10.47
N VAL A 54 7.73 6.60 11.43
CA VAL A 54 8.19 7.98 11.60
C VAL A 54 9.68 8.13 11.33
N GLY A 55 10.09 9.32 10.91
CA GLY A 55 11.50 9.62 10.63
C GLY A 55 11.62 10.84 9.71
N GLY A 56 12.80 11.43 9.63
CA GLY A 56 13.11 12.58 8.76
C GLY A 56 12.96 12.27 7.27
N THR A 57 12.98 13.32 6.45
CA THR A 57 13.04 13.16 4.99
C THR A 57 14.33 12.44 4.60
N GLY A 58 14.26 11.48 3.67
CA GLY A 58 15.40 10.68 3.24
C GLY A 58 15.78 9.51 4.16
N SER A 59 15.00 9.22 5.23
CA SER A 59 15.28 8.09 6.14
C SER A 59 14.88 6.71 5.60
N GLY A 60 14.44 6.59 4.34
CA GLY A 60 14.10 5.29 3.72
C GLY A 60 12.65 4.82 3.91
N LYS A 61 11.74 5.60 4.54
CA LYS A 61 10.34 5.19 4.76
C LYS A 61 9.62 4.79 3.47
N SER A 62 9.65 5.68 2.48
CA SER A 62 8.99 5.41 1.20
C SER A 62 9.64 4.25 0.46
N THR A 63 10.97 4.10 0.57
CA THR A 63 11.71 2.97 0.02
C THR A 63 11.24 1.66 0.65
N LEU A 64 11.16 1.60 1.98
CA LEU A 64 10.67 0.41 2.70
C LEU A 64 9.24 0.05 2.28
N LEU A 65 8.33 1.04 2.25
CA LEU A 65 6.94 0.81 1.85
C LEU A 65 6.82 0.35 0.38
N SER A 66 7.60 0.96 -0.54
CA SER A 66 7.58 0.55 -1.95
C SER A 66 8.15 -0.86 -2.18
N LEU A 67 9.12 -1.30 -1.36
CA LEU A 67 9.65 -2.65 -1.42
C LEU A 67 8.63 -3.74 -1.04
N LEU A 68 7.56 -3.40 -0.32
CA LEU A 68 6.45 -4.32 0.00
C LEU A 68 5.58 -4.67 -1.21
N LYS A 69 5.70 -3.92 -2.31
CA LYS A 69 4.88 -4.10 -3.51
C LYS A 69 5.77 -4.25 -4.74
N PRO A 70 5.90 -5.46 -5.30
CA PRO A 70 6.84 -5.76 -6.38
C PRO A 70 6.77 -4.81 -7.58
N GLU A 71 5.53 -4.38 -7.95
CA GLU A 71 5.27 -3.57 -9.14
C GLU A 71 5.83 -2.15 -9.05
N ILE A 72 6.04 -1.65 -7.82
CA ILE A 72 6.56 -0.29 -7.58
C ILE A 72 7.88 -0.30 -6.81
N ALA A 73 8.44 -1.48 -6.58
CA ALA A 73 9.72 -1.61 -5.91
C ALA A 73 10.82 -0.89 -6.71
N PRO A 74 11.61 -0.02 -6.07
CA PRO A 74 12.68 0.67 -6.77
C PRO A 74 13.79 -0.30 -7.22
N ALA A 75 14.44 0.02 -8.34
CA ALA A 75 15.64 -0.68 -8.76
C ALA A 75 16.78 -0.45 -7.77
N GLY A 76 17.56 -1.49 -7.48
CA GLY A 76 18.70 -1.41 -6.56
C GLY A 76 19.14 -2.78 -6.06
N GLU A 77 20.19 -2.77 -5.25
CA GLU A 77 20.69 -3.99 -4.60
C GLU A 77 19.95 -4.19 -3.28
N ARG A 78 19.33 -5.36 -3.13
CA ARG A 78 18.59 -5.76 -1.94
C ARG A 78 19.15 -7.03 -1.35
N THR A 79 19.35 -7.04 -0.03
CA THR A 79 19.65 -8.25 0.75
C THR A 79 18.68 -8.37 1.90
N GLY A 80 18.61 -9.57 2.51
CA GLY A 80 17.64 -9.89 3.55
C GLY A 80 16.29 -10.36 2.99
N GLU A 81 15.34 -10.59 3.89
CA GLU A 81 14.04 -11.13 3.57
C GLU A 81 12.93 -10.11 3.86
N LEU A 82 11.92 -10.09 3.00
CA LEU A 82 10.74 -9.27 3.14
C LEU A 82 9.52 -10.15 2.86
N LEU A 83 8.69 -10.35 3.88
CA LEU A 83 7.53 -11.23 3.82
C LEU A 83 6.24 -10.46 4.10
N VAL A 84 5.18 -10.82 3.38
CA VAL A 84 3.81 -10.35 3.63
C VAL A 84 2.94 -11.58 3.87
N LEU A 85 2.30 -11.64 5.04
CA LEU A 85 1.49 -12.79 5.47
C LEU A 85 2.27 -14.12 5.39
N GLY A 86 3.58 -14.07 5.68
CA GLY A 86 4.48 -15.22 5.66
C GLY A 86 5.00 -15.63 4.28
N GLU A 87 4.60 -14.98 3.20
CA GLU A 87 5.08 -15.25 1.84
C GLU A 87 6.11 -14.22 1.41
N PRO A 88 7.26 -14.63 0.83
CA PRO A 88 8.24 -13.70 0.32
C PRO A 88 7.65 -12.77 -0.75
N VAL A 89 7.88 -11.48 -0.60
CA VAL A 89 7.41 -10.47 -1.58
C VAL A 89 7.95 -10.75 -2.99
N ALA A 90 9.15 -11.34 -3.08
CA ALA A 90 9.78 -11.68 -4.36
C ALA A 90 9.02 -12.78 -5.14
N ASP A 91 8.24 -13.62 -4.44
CA ASP A 91 7.51 -14.74 -5.04
C ASP A 91 6.05 -14.37 -5.39
N MET A 92 5.60 -13.17 -5.02
CA MET A 92 4.25 -12.69 -5.33
C MET A 92 4.12 -12.35 -6.80
N ASP A 93 3.14 -12.93 -7.47
CA ASP A 93 2.69 -12.44 -8.77
C ASP A 93 1.86 -11.15 -8.63
N VAL A 94 1.59 -10.48 -9.76
CA VAL A 94 0.83 -9.21 -9.80
C VAL A 94 -0.55 -9.35 -9.14
N ARG A 95 -1.22 -10.49 -9.34
CA ARG A 95 -2.55 -10.74 -8.77
C ARG A 95 -2.49 -10.90 -7.26
N ALA A 96 -1.58 -11.74 -6.76
CA ALA A 96 -1.36 -11.94 -5.33
C ALA A 96 -0.98 -10.63 -4.63
N SER A 97 -0.10 -9.84 -5.25
CA SER A 97 0.28 -8.52 -4.76
C SER A 97 -0.93 -7.57 -4.67
N ALA A 98 -1.77 -7.50 -5.72
CA ALA A 98 -2.96 -6.64 -5.73
C ALA A 98 -4.02 -7.04 -4.69
N GLU A 99 -4.20 -8.33 -4.45
CA GLU A 99 -5.16 -8.86 -3.47
C GLU A 99 -4.67 -8.71 -2.02
N ARG A 100 -3.35 -8.70 -1.81
CA ARG A 100 -2.77 -8.70 -0.46
C ARG A 100 -2.33 -7.33 0.01
N VAL A 101 -1.68 -6.54 -0.85
CA VAL A 101 -1.06 -5.27 -0.47
C VAL A 101 -1.75 -4.11 -1.17
N GLY A 102 -2.47 -3.30 -0.39
CA GLY A 102 -2.97 -2.01 -0.82
C GLY A 102 -1.86 -0.96 -0.67
N TYR A 103 -1.68 -0.13 -1.70
CA TYR A 103 -0.71 0.95 -1.67
C TYR A 103 -1.35 2.26 -2.11
N VAL A 104 -1.20 3.31 -1.30
CA VAL A 104 -1.65 4.66 -1.64
C VAL A 104 -0.43 5.53 -1.87
N PHE A 105 -0.31 6.14 -3.04
CA PHE A 105 0.79 7.04 -3.37
C PHE A 105 0.70 8.34 -2.57
N GLN A 106 1.85 8.94 -2.34
CA GLN A 106 1.95 10.25 -1.67
C GLN A 106 1.21 11.34 -2.46
N ASP A 107 1.30 11.28 -3.79
CA ASP A 107 0.63 12.20 -4.71
C ASP A 107 -0.54 11.46 -5.38
N PRO A 108 -1.80 11.85 -5.10
CA PRO A 108 -2.97 11.20 -5.68
C PRO A 108 -3.08 11.40 -7.19
N GLU A 109 -2.48 12.44 -7.76
CA GLU A 109 -2.51 12.68 -9.22
C GLU A 109 -1.71 11.62 -9.98
N ASN A 110 -0.75 10.97 -9.34
CA ASN A 110 -0.01 9.84 -9.90
C ASN A 110 -0.74 8.50 -9.78
N GLN A 111 -1.86 8.45 -9.06
CA GLN A 111 -2.62 7.22 -8.81
C GLN A 111 -3.94 7.19 -9.56
N ILE A 112 -4.65 8.32 -9.64
CA ILE A 112 -5.96 8.42 -10.29
C ILE A 112 -5.77 8.37 -11.81
N VAL A 113 -6.41 7.38 -12.46
CA VAL A 113 -6.30 7.14 -13.91
C VAL A 113 -7.64 7.19 -14.65
N CYS A 114 -8.76 7.13 -13.94
CA CYS A 114 -10.09 7.15 -14.53
C CYS A 114 -10.73 8.53 -14.51
N GLU A 115 -11.60 8.80 -15.48
CA GLU A 115 -12.29 10.09 -15.62
C GLU A 115 -13.30 10.35 -14.52
N THR A 116 -13.99 9.30 -14.01
CA THR A 116 -15.02 9.46 -12.97
C THR A 116 -14.68 8.70 -11.70
N VAL A 117 -15.19 9.20 -10.58
CA VAL A 117 -15.01 8.58 -9.25
C VAL A 117 -15.43 7.12 -9.23
N TRP A 118 -16.59 6.79 -9.86
CA TRP A 118 -17.09 5.42 -9.91
C TRP A 118 -16.12 4.48 -10.65
N HIS A 119 -15.63 4.91 -11.81
CA HIS A 119 -14.68 4.12 -12.59
C HIS A 119 -13.36 3.94 -11.84
N GLU A 120 -12.86 4.97 -11.17
CA GLU A 120 -11.64 4.88 -10.38
C GLU A 120 -11.78 3.85 -9.25
N MET A 121 -12.90 3.85 -8.52
CA MET A 121 -13.17 2.87 -7.47
C MET A 121 -13.37 1.44 -8.02
N ALA A 122 -13.91 1.30 -9.23
CA ALA A 122 -14.15 0.01 -9.86
C ALA A 122 -12.93 -0.56 -10.60
N PHE A 123 -11.98 0.27 -10.99
CA PHE A 123 -10.85 -0.06 -11.88
C PHE A 123 -10.05 -1.28 -11.41
N GLY A 124 -9.65 -1.30 -10.15
CA GLY A 124 -8.91 -2.44 -9.61
C GLY A 124 -9.73 -3.73 -9.54
N LEU A 125 -11.04 -3.62 -9.29
CA LEU A 125 -11.95 -4.77 -9.26
C LEU A 125 -12.14 -5.37 -10.66
N GLU A 126 -12.20 -4.52 -11.69
CA GLU A 126 -12.23 -4.96 -13.09
C GLU A 126 -10.96 -5.72 -13.48
N ASN A 127 -9.81 -5.18 -13.11
CA ASN A 127 -8.51 -5.82 -13.39
C ASN A 127 -8.38 -7.18 -12.68
N LEU A 128 -9.00 -7.35 -11.53
CA LEU A 128 -9.08 -8.64 -10.82
C LEU A 128 -10.13 -9.57 -11.42
N GLY A 129 -10.95 -9.11 -12.37
CA GLY A 129 -11.98 -9.91 -13.05
C GLY A 129 -13.21 -10.21 -12.20
N LEU A 130 -13.57 -9.32 -11.26
CA LEU A 130 -14.76 -9.51 -10.43
C LEU A 130 -16.05 -9.37 -11.26
N ALA A 131 -17.09 -10.11 -10.86
CA ALA A 131 -18.42 -9.99 -11.45
C ALA A 131 -19.00 -8.58 -11.21
N ARG A 132 -19.76 -8.06 -12.19
CA ARG A 132 -20.32 -6.70 -12.19
C ARG A 132 -21.14 -6.38 -10.94
N ASP A 133 -21.92 -7.33 -10.45
CA ASP A 133 -22.76 -7.13 -9.27
C ASP A 133 -21.94 -7.03 -7.99
N GLU A 134 -20.86 -7.80 -7.90
CA GLU A 134 -19.90 -7.71 -6.80
C GLU A 134 -19.13 -6.37 -6.83
N MET A 135 -18.72 -5.91 -8.00
CA MET A 135 -18.08 -4.60 -8.14
C MET A 135 -19.01 -3.49 -7.67
N ARG A 136 -20.26 -3.48 -8.13
CA ARG A 136 -21.27 -2.50 -7.71
C ARG A 136 -21.48 -2.51 -6.21
N ARG A 137 -21.58 -3.69 -5.61
CA ARG A 137 -21.75 -3.84 -4.16
C ARG A 137 -20.56 -3.26 -3.40
N ARG A 138 -19.33 -3.61 -3.77
CA ARG A 138 -18.12 -3.12 -3.09
C ARG A 138 -17.94 -1.61 -3.24
N VAL A 139 -18.16 -1.07 -4.44
CA VAL A 139 -18.10 0.38 -4.67
C VAL A 139 -19.16 1.09 -3.81
N ALA A 140 -20.41 0.59 -3.76
CA ALA A 140 -21.45 1.20 -2.95
C ALA A 140 -21.13 1.17 -1.45
N GLU A 141 -20.65 0.03 -0.93
CA GLU A 141 -20.27 -0.11 0.48
C GLU A 141 -19.12 0.83 0.85
N THR A 142 -18.07 0.91 0.01
CA THR A 142 -16.92 1.76 0.27
C THR A 142 -17.27 3.24 0.10
N SER A 143 -18.06 3.60 -0.93
CA SER A 143 -18.50 4.99 -1.11
C SER A 143 -19.34 5.49 0.06
N TYR A 144 -20.26 4.65 0.57
CA TYR A 144 -21.04 4.95 1.76
C TYR A 144 -20.14 5.16 3.00
N PHE A 145 -19.17 4.29 3.21
CA PHE A 145 -18.26 4.39 4.35
C PHE A 145 -17.44 5.70 4.35
N PHE A 146 -17.04 6.17 3.16
CA PHE A 146 -16.24 7.40 3.01
C PHE A 146 -17.08 8.65 2.72
N GLY A 147 -18.40 8.56 2.61
CA GLY A 147 -19.28 9.67 2.24
C GLY A 147 -19.03 10.19 0.83
N LEU A 148 -18.82 9.28 -0.13
CA LEU A 148 -18.52 9.59 -1.53
C LEU A 148 -19.71 9.40 -2.47
N GLU A 149 -20.91 9.03 -1.99
CA GLU A 149 -22.05 8.66 -2.82
C GLU A 149 -22.44 9.76 -3.80
N ASP A 150 -22.46 11.02 -3.34
CA ASP A 150 -22.79 12.18 -4.17
C ASP A 150 -21.71 12.52 -5.21
N TRP A 151 -20.53 11.87 -5.13
CA TRP A 151 -19.42 12.13 -6.02
C TRP A 151 -19.23 11.05 -7.09
N LEU A 152 -19.88 9.90 -6.97
CA LEU A 152 -19.65 8.74 -7.83
C LEU A 152 -19.72 9.05 -9.34
N HIS A 153 -20.57 9.99 -9.73
CA HIS A 153 -20.72 10.41 -11.12
C HIS A 153 -19.98 11.70 -11.49
N ARG A 154 -19.13 12.21 -10.59
CA ARG A 154 -18.32 13.40 -10.87
C ARG A 154 -17.02 13.03 -11.55
N ASP A 155 -16.53 13.98 -12.35
CA ASP A 155 -15.20 13.87 -12.95
C ASP A 155 -14.13 14.05 -11.87
N THR A 156 -13.13 13.18 -11.90
CA THR A 156 -12.02 13.17 -10.93
C THR A 156 -11.22 14.46 -10.96
N ASP A 157 -11.10 15.11 -12.12
CA ASP A 157 -10.39 16.38 -12.29
C ASP A 157 -11.06 17.54 -11.56
N THR A 158 -12.36 17.45 -11.29
CA THR A 158 -13.12 18.47 -10.56
C THR A 158 -12.94 18.40 -9.04
N LEU A 159 -12.26 17.36 -8.55
CA LEU A 159 -12.05 17.14 -7.14
C LEU A 159 -10.88 18.00 -6.61
N SER A 160 -11.03 18.53 -5.39
CA SER A 160 -9.92 19.15 -4.68
C SER A 160 -8.85 18.10 -4.30
N GLY A 161 -7.61 18.52 -4.04
CA GLY A 161 -6.51 17.63 -3.65
C GLY A 161 -6.84 16.70 -2.47
N GLY A 162 -7.49 17.22 -1.42
CA GLY A 162 -7.92 16.39 -0.29
C GLY A 162 -8.99 15.35 -0.67
N ARG A 163 -9.89 15.69 -1.61
CA ARG A 163 -10.87 14.75 -2.15
C ARG A 163 -10.22 13.69 -3.05
N LYS A 164 -9.21 14.06 -3.83
CA LYS A 164 -8.41 13.11 -4.62
C LYS A 164 -7.67 12.14 -3.71
N GLN A 165 -7.09 12.60 -2.59
CA GLN A 165 -6.47 11.70 -1.59
C GLN A 165 -7.47 10.71 -1.00
N LEU A 166 -8.67 11.20 -0.64
CA LEU A 166 -9.73 10.35 -0.11
C LEU A 166 -10.20 9.32 -1.14
N LEU A 167 -10.35 9.72 -2.41
CA LEU A 167 -10.70 8.83 -3.51
C LEU A 167 -9.62 7.75 -3.72
N SER A 168 -8.33 8.12 -3.73
CA SER A 168 -7.22 7.17 -3.87
C SER A 168 -7.24 6.13 -2.76
N LEU A 169 -7.47 6.54 -1.52
CA LEU A 169 -7.62 5.63 -0.40
C LEU A 169 -8.84 4.72 -0.55
N ALA A 170 -10.00 5.29 -0.91
CA ALA A 170 -11.24 4.54 -1.10
C ALA A 170 -11.10 3.50 -2.23
N ALA A 171 -10.48 3.87 -3.36
CA ALA A 171 -10.24 2.97 -4.49
C ALA A 171 -9.39 1.76 -4.08
N VAL A 172 -8.31 1.99 -3.31
CA VAL A 172 -7.49 0.89 -2.78
C VAL A 172 -8.28 0.00 -1.81
N LEU A 173 -9.03 0.60 -0.87
CA LEU A 173 -9.79 -0.18 0.11
C LEU A 173 -10.99 -0.92 -0.49
N THR A 174 -11.50 -0.49 -1.65
CA THR A 174 -12.53 -1.22 -2.40
C THR A 174 -12.05 -2.62 -2.83
N LEU A 175 -10.75 -2.79 -3.06
CA LEU A 175 -10.13 -4.10 -3.34
C LEU A 175 -10.14 -5.03 -2.12
N ARG A 176 -10.24 -4.49 -0.90
CA ARG A 176 -10.15 -5.20 0.38
C ARG A 176 -8.80 -5.90 0.56
N PRO A 177 -7.68 -5.18 0.44
CA PRO A 177 -6.37 -5.78 0.65
C PRO A 177 -6.24 -6.28 2.09
N ARG A 178 -5.32 -7.21 2.30
CA ARG A 178 -5.05 -7.81 3.61
C ARG A 178 -4.09 -6.96 4.45
N VAL A 179 -3.26 -6.15 3.74
CA VAL A 179 -2.25 -5.23 4.29
C VAL A 179 -2.32 -3.90 3.56
#